data_19165ae3b52da59acbdeca825d06414e
#
_entry.id   19165ae3b52da59acbdeca825d06414e
#
_cell.length_a   1.000
_cell.length_b   1.000
_cell.length_c   1.000
_cell.angle_alpha   90.00
_cell.angle_beta   90.00
_cell.angle_gamma   90.00
#
_symmetry.space_group_name_H-M   'P 1'
#
loop_
_entity.id
_entity.type
_entity.pdbx_description
1 polymer ?
#
loop_
_entity_poly.entity_id
_entity_poly.type
_entity_poly.pdbx_seq_one_letter_code
_entity_poly.pdbx_strand_id
1 'polypeptide(L)'
;MKKIISAAVAALMLTGAVFAAPKVRVGVSMPTKSLQRWNQDGNNMAKELKKAGYVVDLQYANNDIAMQTQQIENMLTKGDKILVIASIDGSALKGVLDTAKKQGVKVIAYDRLIMNSDAVSYYATFDNYKVGTIQGNYLVEKLKLNSRTNKDPAYIEFFTGSPDDNNINFFFGGAMDVLTPYLKSGVLVCRSGQTSKAQCATLNWSTEAAQKRMENLITAQKYGPNGTKLDAVYSSNDSCANGITNALVGAGYTAKNFPIVTGQDCDKPSVKNMIAGLQAMSVFKDTRTLASQVVKMVDAIAKGTQPPINDKKTYDNGTGIIPSFLCEPVYGDKDNYKALLLDSGYYTAADLQ
;
A
#
# COMPACT_ATOMS: atom_id res chain seq x y z
N MET A 1 47.98 18.67 78.06
CA MET A 1 47.81 17.46 77.28
C MET A 1 46.48 17.58 76.49
N LYS A 2 46.53 18.03 75.25
CA LYS A 2 45.33 18.19 74.40
C LYS A 2 45.24 16.97 73.50
N LYS A 3 44.17 16.18 73.62
CA LYS A 3 43.86 15.03 72.70
C LYS A 3 43.19 15.58 71.45
N ILE A 4 43.80 15.38 70.32
CA ILE A 4 43.27 15.64 69.00
C ILE A 4 42.50 14.39 68.59
N ILE A 5 41.15 14.53 68.37
CA ILE A 5 40.30 13.49 67.81
C ILE A 5 40.18 13.77 66.30
N SER A 6 40.82 12.92 65.50
CA SER A 6 40.65 12.96 64.03
C SER A 6 39.38 12.22 63.64
N ALA A 7 38.40 12.93 63.12
CA ALA A 7 37.20 12.35 62.50
C ALA A 7 37.50 12.06 61.02
N ALA A 8 37.56 10.78 60.67
CA ALA A 8 37.64 10.35 59.27
C ALA A 8 36.23 10.35 58.66
N VAL A 9 35.97 11.25 57.72
CA VAL A 9 34.76 11.27 56.90
C VAL A 9 34.91 10.31 55.73
N ALA A 10 34.27 9.15 55.85
CA ALA A 10 34.19 8.20 54.74
C ALA A 10 33.13 8.71 53.73
N ALA A 11 33.59 9.25 52.59
CA ALA A 11 32.74 9.59 51.47
C ALA A 11 32.31 8.29 50.74
N LEU A 12 31.04 7.88 50.96
CA LEU A 12 30.44 6.82 50.15
C LEU A 12 30.15 7.40 48.73
N MET A 13 30.98 7.06 47.76
CA MET A 13 30.66 7.24 46.36
C MET A 13 29.57 6.23 45.99
N LEU A 14 28.29 6.64 45.96
CA LEU A 14 27.22 5.91 45.24
C LEU A 14 27.51 6.04 43.76
N THR A 15 28.16 5.03 43.17
CA THR A 15 28.13 4.83 41.71
C THR A 15 26.71 4.40 41.33
N GLY A 16 25.86 5.36 41.02
CA GLY A 16 24.55 5.07 40.42
C GLY A 16 24.76 4.33 39.13
N ALA A 17 24.49 3.03 39.11
CA ALA A 17 24.34 2.29 37.86
C ALA A 17 23.22 2.93 37.08
N VAL A 18 23.55 3.67 36.03
CA VAL A 18 22.56 4.18 35.05
C VAL A 18 22.06 2.95 34.31
N PHE A 19 20.99 2.33 34.81
CA PHE A 19 20.27 1.34 34.03
C PHE A 19 19.66 2.08 32.83
N ALA A 20 20.17 1.79 31.63
CA ALA A 20 19.55 2.26 30.41
C ALA A 20 18.08 1.82 30.42
N ALA A 21 17.17 2.78 30.24
CA ALA A 21 15.74 2.47 30.18
C ALA A 21 15.50 1.35 29.14
N PRO A 22 14.63 0.37 29.44
CA PRO A 22 14.38 -0.71 28.52
C PRO A 22 13.92 -0.14 27.19
N LYS A 23 14.57 -0.57 26.09
CA LYS A 23 14.23 -0.12 24.75
C LYS A 23 12.78 -0.48 24.43
N VAL A 24 12.01 0.46 23.93
CA VAL A 24 10.63 0.22 23.50
C VAL A 24 10.62 -0.81 22.35
N ARG A 25 9.74 -1.78 22.47
CA ARG A 25 9.54 -2.83 21.47
C ARG A 25 8.39 -2.46 20.55
N VAL A 26 8.59 -2.70 19.24
CA VAL A 26 7.63 -2.40 18.18
C VAL A 26 7.41 -3.66 17.35
N GLY A 27 6.18 -4.15 17.31
CA GLY A 27 5.75 -5.23 16.43
C GLY A 27 5.37 -4.67 15.07
N VAL A 28 5.84 -5.30 14.01
CA VAL A 28 5.53 -4.94 12.62
C VAL A 28 4.98 -6.18 11.92
N SER A 29 3.70 -6.13 11.53
CA SER A 29 3.02 -7.25 10.87
C SER A 29 2.68 -6.89 9.42
N MET A 30 3.22 -7.67 8.47
CA MET A 30 3.02 -7.52 7.04
C MET A 30 2.22 -8.70 6.46
N PRO A 31 1.38 -8.49 5.41
CA PRO A 31 0.51 -9.53 4.87
C PRO A 31 1.28 -10.71 4.29
N THR A 32 2.27 -10.44 3.44
CA THR A 32 2.97 -11.49 2.69
C THR A 32 4.32 -11.02 2.18
N LYS A 33 5.21 -11.98 1.82
CA LYS A 33 6.43 -11.73 1.06
C LYS A 33 6.25 -11.88 -0.45
N SER A 34 5.13 -12.44 -0.92
CA SER A 34 4.91 -12.72 -2.34
C SER A 34 4.71 -11.46 -3.19
N LEU A 35 4.31 -10.34 -2.58
CA LEU A 35 4.20 -9.06 -3.25
C LEU A 35 5.41 -8.17 -2.90
N GLN A 36 6.06 -7.61 -3.92
CA GLN A 36 7.31 -6.86 -3.78
C GLN A 36 7.21 -5.73 -2.76
N ARG A 37 6.12 -4.95 -2.82
CA ARG A 37 5.97 -3.78 -1.95
C ARG A 37 6.07 -4.12 -0.47
N TRP A 38 5.47 -5.24 -0.01
CA TRP A 38 5.50 -5.61 1.41
C TRP A 38 6.90 -5.92 1.93
N ASN A 39 7.78 -6.45 1.06
CA ASN A 39 9.19 -6.62 1.40
C ASN A 39 9.89 -5.26 1.55
N GLN A 40 9.61 -4.31 0.67
CA GLN A 40 10.16 -2.96 0.73
C GLN A 40 9.64 -2.22 1.97
N ASP A 41 8.32 -2.22 2.20
CA ASP A 41 7.68 -1.59 3.35
C ASP A 41 8.25 -2.14 4.68
N GLY A 42 8.22 -3.46 4.87
CA GLY A 42 8.69 -4.11 6.09
C GLY A 42 10.18 -3.89 6.35
N ASN A 43 11.01 -4.03 5.32
CA ASN A 43 12.46 -3.84 5.44
C ASN A 43 12.82 -2.37 5.73
N ASN A 44 12.22 -1.42 5.02
CA ASN A 44 12.44 0.00 5.24
C ASN A 44 12.03 0.38 6.67
N MET A 45 10.85 -0.05 7.10
CA MET A 45 10.35 0.24 8.45
C MET A 45 11.23 -0.37 9.53
N ALA A 46 11.59 -1.66 9.42
CA ALA A 46 12.45 -2.32 10.39
C ALA A 46 13.83 -1.67 10.46
N LYS A 47 14.41 -1.27 9.33
CA LYS A 47 15.69 -0.57 9.26
C LYS A 47 15.63 0.78 9.98
N GLU A 48 14.64 1.61 9.67
CA GLU A 48 14.50 2.95 10.24
C GLU A 48 14.14 2.90 11.74
N LEU A 49 13.27 2.00 12.17
CA LEU A 49 12.95 1.82 13.59
C LEU A 49 14.16 1.34 14.40
N LYS A 50 14.95 0.38 13.88
CA LYS A 50 16.18 -0.07 14.52
C LYS A 50 17.21 1.07 14.63
N LYS A 51 17.35 1.89 13.59
CA LYS A 51 18.20 3.07 13.57
C LYS A 51 17.75 4.11 14.61
N ALA A 52 16.44 4.25 14.85
CA ALA A 52 15.87 5.09 15.88
C ALA A 52 16.00 4.50 17.32
N GLY A 53 16.56 3.29 17.46
CA GLY A 53 16.86 2.66 18.76
C GLY A 53 15.79 1.72 19.29
N TYR A 54 14.74 1.42 18.53
CA TYR A 54 13.68 0.48 18.91
C TYR A 54 14.11 -0.99 18.74
N VAL A 55 13.48 -1.88 19.53
CA VAL A 55 13.54 -3.33 19.29
C VAL A 55 12.38 -3.68 18.35
N VAL A 56 12.67 -4.26 17.19
CA VAL A 56 11.68 -4.50 16.14
C VAL A 56 11.45 -6.01 15.97
N ASP A 57 10.17 -6.41 16.06
CA ASP A 57 9.68 -7.74 15.69
C ASP A 57 8.93 -7.65 14.36
N LEU A 58 9.60 -7.96 13.24
CA LEU A 58 9.01 -7.94 11.90
C LEU A 58 8.56 -9.33 11.50
N GLN A 59 7.28 -9.50 11.21
CA GLN A 59 6.65 -10.76 10.78
C GLN A 59 5.88 -10.59 9.47
N TYR A 60 5.82 -11.69 8.69
CA TYR A 60 5.03 -11.81 7.47
C TYR A 60 4.09 -13.00 7.59
N ALA A 61 2.82 -12.81 7.29
CA ALA A 61 1.79 -13.81 7.54
C ALA A 61 1.39 -14.65 6.31
N ASN A 62 2.08 -14.51 5.18
CA ASN A 62 1.89 -15.29 3.95
C ASN A 62 0.43 -15.33 3.44
N ASN A 63 -0.32 -14.23 3.61
CA ASN A 63 -1.76 -14.12 3.34
C ASN A 63 -2.63 -15.11 4.14
N ASP A 64 -2.14 -15.58 5.30
CA ASP A 64 -2.89 -16.41 6.24
C ASP A 64 -3.33 -15.56 7.44
N ILE A 65 -4.64 -15.35 7.58
CA ILE A 65 -5.25 -14.52 8.62
C ILE A 65 -5.01 -15.11 10.02
N ALA A 66 -5.09 -16.45 10.16
CA ALA A 66 -4.86 -17.11 11.44
C ALA A 66 -3.40 -16.96 11.87
N MET A 67 -2.45 -17.09 10.94
CA MET A 67 -1.04 -16.84 11.17
C MET A 67 -0.81 -15.38 11.58
N GLN A 68 -1.44 -14.40 10.90
CA GLN A 68 -1.30 -12.99 11.26
C GLN A 68 -1.78 -12.73 12.70
N THR A 69 -2.95 -13.28 13.07
CA THR A 69 -3.49 -13.17 14.42
C THR A 69 -2.52 -13.74 15.45
N GLN A 70 -2.04 -14.97 15.24
CA GLN A 70 -1.07 -15.62 16.14
C GLN A 70 0.24 -14.84 16.27
N GLN A 71 0.75 -14.27 15.17
CA GLN A 71 1.96 -13.44 15.20
C GLN A 71 1.75 -12.19 16.06
N ILE A 72 0.59 -11.52 15.96
CA ILE A 72 0.24 -10.36 16.79
C ILE A 72 0.11 -10.76 18.26
N GLU A 73 -0.53 -11.90 18.57
CA GLU A 73 -0.59 -12.43 19.95
C GLU A 73 0.79 -12.66 20.54
N ASN A 74 1.72 -13.22 19.74
CA ASN A 74 3.11 -13.41 20.14
C ASN A 74 3.84 -12.10 20.38
N MET A 75 3.59 -11.05 19.56
CA MET A 75 4.13 -9.70 19.79
C MET A 75 3.65 -9.12 21.12
N LEU A 76 2.36 -9.25 21.42
CA LEU A 76 1.78 -8.82 22.70
C LEU A 76 2.42 -9.56 23.89
N THR A 77 2.59 -10.88 23.77
CA THR A 77 3.23 -11.72 24.79
C THR A 77 4.70 -11.35 25.02
N LYS A 78 5.43 -10.98 23.98
CA LYS A 78 6.82 -10.48 24.06
C LYS A 78 6.92 -9.07 24.64
N GLY A 79 5.78 -8.39 24.86
CA GLY A 79 5.73 -7.05 25.44
C GLY A 79 5.94 -5.92 24.46
N ASP A 80 5.61 -6.09 23.20
CA ASP A 80 5.61 -5.00 22.22
C ASP A 80 4.58 -3.95 22.64
N LYS A 81 4.98 -2.68 22.65
CA LYS A 81 4.16 -1.55 23.15
C LYS A 81 3.47 -0.78 22.04
N ILE A 82 3.95 -0.93 20.83
CA ILE A 82 3.37 -0.32 19.63
C ILE A 82 3.32 -1.40 18.57
N LEU A 83 2.17 -1.53 17.91
CA LEU A 83 1.96 -2.43 16.78
C LEU A 83 1.75 -1.60 15.50
N VAL A 84 2.46 -1.95 14.45
CA VAL A 84 2.30 -1.41 13.10
C VAL A 84 1.83 -2.56 12.21
N ILE A 85 0.58 -2.50 11.76
CA ILE A 85 -0.09 -3.65 11.15
C ILE A 85 -0.63 -3.27 9.77
N ALA A 86 -0.13 -3.94 8.72
CA ALA A 86 -0.78 -4.04 7.44
C ALA A 86 -1.65 -5.31 7.44
N SER A 87 -2.96 -5.15 7.58
CA SER A 87 -3.86 -6.30 7.71
C SER A 87 -4.02 -7.05 6.39
N ILE A 88 -4.18 -8.38 6.46
CA ILE A 88 -4.62 -9.20 5.32
C ILE A 88 -6.07 -8.89 5.03
N ASP A 89 -6.93 -9.11 6.01
CA ASP A 89 -8.34 -8.72 6.04
C ASP A 89 -8.54 -7.62 7.09
N GLY A 90 -9.07 -6.48 6.65
CA GLY A 90 -9.31 -5.33 7.54
C GLY A 90 -10.22 -5.65 8.72
N SER A 91 -11.14 -6.60 8.59
CA SER A 91 -12.16 -6.91 9.60
C SER A 91 -11.80 -8.08 10.53
N ALA A 92 -10.74 -8.84 10.22
CA ALA A 92 -10.46 -10.11 10.90
C ALA A 92 -9.74 -9.99 12.24
N LEU A 93 -9.09 -8.86 12.53
CA LEU A 93 -8.16 -8.72 13.65
C LEU A 93 -8.80 -8.22 14.96
N LYS A 94 -10.13 -7.99 14.98
CA LYS A 94 -10.80 -7.35 16.14
C LYS A 94 -10.45 -8.03 17.47
N GLY A 95 -10.52 -9.36 17.57
CA GLY A 95 -10.32 -10.09 18.83
C GLY A 95 -8.92 -9.88 19.44
N VAL A 96 -7.86 -10.00 18.63
CA VAL A 96 -6.48 -9.80 19.09
C VAL A 96 -6.21 -8.31 19.40
N LEU A 97 -6.83 -7.40 18.67
CA LEU A 97 -6.69 -5.96 18.92
C LEU A 97 -7.45 -5.49 20.17
N ASP A 98 -8.57 -6.12 20.51
CA ASP A 98 -9.23 -5.89 21.82
C ASP A 98 -8.28 -6.26 22.97
N THR A 99 -7.46 -7.30 22.81
CA THR A 99 -6.39 -7.66 23.77
C THR A 99 -5.29 -6.62 23.81
N ALA A 100 -4.83 -6.17 22.66
CA ALA A 100 -3.85 -5.08 22.56
C ALA A 100 -4.32 -3.82 23.31
N LYS A 101 -5.58 -3.42 23.10
CA LYS A 101 -6.20 -2.27 23.77
C LYS A 101 -6.23 -2.43 25.27
N LYS A 102 -6.64 -3.60 25.79
CA LYS A 102 -6.65 -3.89 27.23
C LYS A 102 -5.27 -3.80 27.87
N GLN A 103 -4.22 -4.14 27.10
CA GLN A 103 -2.82 -4.03 27.54
C GLN A 103 -2.22 -2.63 27.36
N GLY A 104 -2.99 -1.66 26.86
CA GLY A 104 -2.54 -0.29 26.60
C GLY A 104 -1.59 -0.16 25.41
N VAL A 105 -1.50 -1.19 24.55
CA VAL A 105 -0.69 -1.20 23.34
C VAL A 105 -1.31 -0.30 22.28
N LYS A 106 -0.49 0.55 21.66
CA LYS A 106 -0.95 1.47 20.59
C LYS A 106 -0.87 0.77 19.23
N VAL A 107 -1.90 0.94 18.42
CA VAL A 107 -2.01 0.30 17.10
C VAL A 107 -2.00 1.37 16.02
N ILE A 108 -1.06 1.26 15.09
CA ILE A 108 -1.02 2.01 13.83
C ILE A 108 -1.43 1.06 12.72
N ALA A 109 -2.57 1.31 12.08
CA ALA A 109 -2.89 0.68 10.80
C ALA A 109 -1.91 1.20 9.74
N TYR A 110 -1.28 0.30 9.01
CA TYR A 110 -0.28 0.62 7.99
C TYR A 110 -0.79 0.29 6.60
N ASP A 111 -0.81 1.25 5.70
CA ASP A 111 -1.27 1.16 4.32
C ASP A 111 -2.74 0.70 4.18
N ARG A 112 -3.17 -0.34 4.86
CA ARG A 112 -4.55 -0.86 4.90
C ARG A 112 -5.24 -0.48 6.18
N LEU A 113 -6.43 0.13 6.08
CA LEU A 113 -7.23 0.49 7.26
C LEU A 113 -7.80 -0.77 7.91
N ILE A 114 -7.56 -0.91 9.21
CA ILE A 114 -8.19 -1.96 10.01
C ILE A 114 -9.59 -1.52 10.39
N MET A 115 -10.58 -2.33 10.01
CA MET A 115 -12.00 -2.05 10.16
C MET A 115 -12.56 -2.61 11.48
N ASN A 116 -13.66 -2.03 11.94
CA ASN A 116 -14.48 -2.54 13.03
C ASN A 116 -13.75 -2.73 14.38
N SER A 117 -12.66 -1.99 14.62
CA SER A 117 -11.89 -2.05 15.86
C SER A 117 -11.57 -0.66 16.39
N ASP A 118 -12.01 -0.38 17.60
CA ASP A 118 -11.71 0.85 18.34
C ASP A 118 -10.34 0.84 19.05
N ALA A 119 -9.56 -0.23 18.84
CA ALA A 119 -8.17 -0.34 19.25
C ALA A 119 -7.21 0.42 18.32
N VAL A 120 -7.63 0.71 17.09
CA VAL A 120 -6.80 1.43 16.12
C VAL A 120 -6.63 2.87 16.55
N SER A 121 -5.40 3.25 16.86
CA SER A 121 -5.08 4.59 17.35
C SER A 121 -4.82 5.59 16.22
N TYR A 122 -4.17 5.14 15.17
CA TYR A 122 -3.75 5.95 14.02
C TYR A 122 -3.72 5.12 12.73
N TYR A 123 -3.76 5.80 11.59
CA TYR A 123 -3.59 5.20 10.28
C TYR A 123 -2.51 5.95 9.50
N ALA A 124 -1.62 5.22 8.85
CA ALA A 124 -0.58 5.76 7.98
C ALA A 124 -0.68 5.12 6.60
N THR A 125 -0.89 5.92 5.57
CA THR A 125 -1.07 5.45 4.19
C THR A 125 -0.74 6.55 3.19
N PHE A 126 -1.06 6.34 1.92
CA PHE A 126 -1.09 7.37 0.87
C PHE A 126 -2.51 7.92 0.70
N ASP A 127 -2.64 9.04 -0.01
CA ASP A 127 -3.96 9.50 -0.47
C ASP A 127 -4.51 8.53 -1.51
N ASN A 128 -5.27 7.54 -1.03
CA ASN A 128 -5.76 6.44 -1.85
C ASN A 128 -6.82 6.89 -2.87
N TYR A 129 -7.62 7.92 -2.56
CA TYR A 129 -8.56 8.47 -3.52
C TYR A 129 -7.82 9.18 -4.66
N LYS A 130 -6.76 9.91 -4.33
CA LYS A 130 -5.89 10.57 -5.30
C LYS A 130 -5.17 9.57 -6.22
N VAL A 131 -4.79 8.40 -5.72
CA VAL A 131 -4.26 7.32 -6.57
C VAL A 131 -5.25 6.99 -7.70
N GLY A 132 -6.52 6.77 -7.35
CA GLY A 132 -7.57 6.49 -8.34
C GLY A 132 -7.79 7.64 -9.32
N THR A 133 -7.86 8.88 -8.83
CA THR A 133 -8.05 10.05 -9.70
C THR A 133 -6.86 10.27 -10.65
N ILE A 134 -5.62 10.01 -10.22
CA ILE A 134 -4.43 10.04 -11.09
C ILE A 134 -4.59 9.03 -12.23
N GLN A 135 -4.96 7.77 -11.93
CA GLN A 135 -5.17 6.74 -12.94
C GLN A 135 -6.31 7.10 -13.90
N GLY A 136 -7.43 7.59 -13.37
CA GLY A 136 -8.58 8.03 -14.18
C GLY A 136 -8.22 9.18 -15.12
N ASN A 137 -7.56 10.22 -14.61
CA ASN A 137 -7.12 11.37 -15.40
C ASN A 137 -6.10 10.98 -16.48
N TYR A 138 -5.17 10.08 -16.18
CA TYR A 138 -4.23 9.54 -17.16
C TYR A 138 -4.97 8.86 -18.32
N LEU A 139 -6.00 8.05 -18.02
CA LEU A 139 -6.83 7.42 -19.04
C LEU A 139 -7.61 8.45 -19.86
N VAL A 140 -8.19 9.49 -19.25
CA VAL A 140 -8.88 10.56 -19.96
C VAL A 140 -7.95 11.25 -20.95
N GLU A 141 -6.74 11.58 -20.53
CA GLU A 141 -5.73 12.25 -21.37
C GLU A 141 -5.27 11.35 -22.52
N LYS A 142 -4.79 10.15 -22.21
CA LYS A 142 -4.17 9.26 -23.21
C LYS A 142 -5.17 8.70 -24.21
N LEU A 143 -6.41 8.45 -23.78
CA LEU A 143 -7.52 8.06 -24.67
C LEU A 143 -8.16 9.25 -25.38
N LYS A 144 -7.77 10.48 -25.03
CA LYS A 144 -8.34 11.74 -25.59
C LYS A 144 -9.87 11.79 -25.43
N LEU A 145 -10.41 11.37 -24.28
CA LEU A 145 -11.86 11.22 -24.09
C LEU A 145 -12.62 12.53 -24.26
N ASN A 146 -12.01 13.67 -23.93
CA ASN A 146 -12.63 15.00 -24.13
C ASN A 146 -12.86 15.39 -25.60
N SER A 147 -12.17 14.72 -26.53
CA SER A 147 -12.24 14.98 -27.96
C SER A 147 -13.03 13.91 -28.72
N ARG A 148 -13.47 12.85 -28.04
CA ARG A 148 -14.24 11.75 -28.64
C ARG A 148 -15.74 11.98 -28.54
N THR A 149 -16.48 11.20 -29.33
CA THR A 149 -17.93 11.12 -29.27
C THR A 149 -18.38 9.67 -29.10
N ASN A 150 -19.65 9.46 -28.81
CA ASN A 150 -20.22 8.10 -28.73
C ASN A 150 -20.29 7.38 -30.10
N LYS A 151 -19.96 8.07 -31.21
CA LYS A 151 -19.79 7.45 -32.54
C LYS A 151 -18.38 6.91 -32.77
N ASP A 152 -17.40 7.38 -31.97
CA ASP A 152 -16.02 6.88 -31.95
C ASP A 152 -15.56 6.65 -30.50
N PRO A 153 -16.15 5.67 -29.77
CA PRO A 153 -15.85 5.43 -28.37
C PRO A 153 -14.49 4.78 -28.17
N ALA A 154 -13.90 4.98 -26.99
CA ALA A 154 -12.80 4.15 -26.51
C ALA A 154 -13.36 2.95 -25.72
N TYR A 155 -12.63 1.83 -25.76
CA TYR A 155 -13.03 0.57 -25.11
C TYR A 155 -12.10 0.22 -23.95
N ILE A 156 -12.69 -0.07 -22.79
CA ILE A 156 -11.96 -0.32 -21.54
C ILE A 156 -12.50 -1.54 -20.81
N GLU A 157 -11.61 -2.22 -20.07
CA GLU A 157 -11.96 -3.17 -19.02
C GLU A 157 -11.41 -2.71 -17.67
N PHE A 158 -12.03 -3.17 -16.56
CA PHE A 158 -11.69 -2.75 -15.21
C PHE A 158 -11.24 -3.92 -14.35
N PHE A 159 -10.16 -3.69 -13.58
CA PHE A 159 -9.65 -4.60 -12.56
C PHE A 159 -9.40 -3.82 -11.28
N THR A 160 -10.01 -4.26 -10.18
CA THR A 160 -9.71 -3.73 -8.85
C THR A 160 -9.08 -4.81 -7.96
N GLY A 161 -8.67 -4.44 -6.76
CA GLY A 161 -7.96 -5.32 -5.85
C GLY A 161 -8.85 -6.27 -5.04
N SER A 162 -8.30 -6.71 -3.91
CA SER A 162 -8.96 -7.67 -3.02
C SER A 162 -10.13 -7.02 -2.28
N PRO A 163 -11.30 -7.68 -2.22
CA PRO A 163 -12.51 -7.11 -1.60
C PRO A 163 -12.40 -6.95 -0.08
N ASP A 164 -11.47 -7.63 0.56
CA ASP A 164 -11.14 -7.54 1.99
C ASP A 164 -10.21 -6.34 2.34
N ASP A 165 -9.75 -5.61 1.33
CA ASP A 165 -8.95 -4.40 1.47
C ASP A 165 -9.82 -3.15 1.26
N ASN A 166 -10.03 -2.36 2.33
CA ASN A 166 -10.84 -1.15 2.28
C ASN A 166 -10.34 -0.11 1.26
N ASN A 167 -9.05 -0.14 0.90
CA ASN A 167 -8.46 0.81 -0.04
C ASN A 167 -9.09 0.76 -1.43
N ILE A 168 -9.63 -0.41 -1.85
CA ILE A 168 -10.32 -0.52 -3.15
C ILE A 168 -11.49 0.46 -3.29
N ASN A 169 -12.12 0.85 -2.17
CA ASN A 169 -13.21 1.83 -2.18
C ASN A 169 -12.70 3.20 -2.65
N PHE A 170 -11.49 3.55 -2.25
CA PHE A 170 -10.86 4.83 -2.59
C PHE A 170 -10.21 4.78 -3.97
N PHE A 171 -9.42 3.75 -4.28
CA PHE A 171 -8.77 3.62 -5.59
C PHE A 171 -9.80 3.57 -6.72
N PHE A 172 -10.75 2.63 -6.63
CA PHE A 172 -11.77 2.47 -7.65
C PHE A 172 -12.75 3.65 -7.64
N GLY A 173 -13.13 4.16 -6.46
CA GLY A 173 -13.98 5.34 -6.32
C GLY A 173 -13.39 6.55 -7.03
N GLY A 174 -12.14 6.90 -6.73
CA GLY A 174 -11.45 8.03 -7.35
C GLY A 174 -11.32 7.91 -8.87
N ALA A 175 -11.04 6.70 -9.38
CA ALA A 175 -10.99 6.45 -10.83
C ALA A 175 -12.39 6.56 -11.46
N MET A 176 -13.40 5.98 -10.82
CA MET A 176 -14.77 5.98 -11.36
C MET A 176 -15.41 7.36 -11.30
N ASP A 177 -15.10 8.21 -10.33
CA ASP A 177 -15.58 9.58 -10.30
C ASP A 177 -15.07 10.38 -11.51
N VAL A 178 -13.87 10.09 -11.98
CA VAL A 178 -13.31 10.66 -13.22
C VAL A 178 -13.94 10.04 -14.47
N LEU A 179 -14.10 8.71 -14.51
CA LEU A 179 -14.46 7.99 -15.74
C LEU A 179 -15.97 7.83 -15.97
N THR A 180 -16.79 7.89 -14.91
CA THR A 180 -18.24 7.70 -15.00
C THR A 180 -18.94 8.66 -15.98
N PRO A 181 -18.59 9.95 -16.08
CA PRO A 181 -19.21 10.82 -17.08
C PRO A 181 -19.04 10.32 -18.53
N TYR A 182 -17.86 9.77 -18.85
CA TYR A 182 -17.56 9.22 -20.18
C TYR A 182 -18.24 7.87 -20.43
N LEU A 183 -18.39 7.03 -19.39
CA LEU A 183 -19.16 5.79 -19.46
C LEU A 183 -20.65 6.10 -19.69
N LYS A 184 -21.22 7.07 -18.98
CA LYS A 184 -22.62 7.48 -19.13
C LYS A 184 -22.93 8.10 -20.50
N SER A 185 -21.98 8.85 -21.05
CA SER A 185 -22.16 9.47 -22.39
C SER A 185 -21.90 8.49 -23.54
N GLY A 186 -21.38 7.29 -23.27
CA GLY A 186 -20.99 6.31 -24.28
C GLY A 186 -19.71 6.63 -25.03
N VAL A 187 -18.94 7.65 -24.57
CA VAL A 187 -17.59 7.97 -25.10
C VAL A 187 -16.57 6.94 -24.64
N LEU A 188 -16.76 6.35 -23.45
CA LEU A 188 -15.99 5.24 -22.92
C LEU A 188 -16.93 4.04 -22.75
N VAL A 189 -16.57 2.87 -23.24
CA VAL A 189 -17.41 1.68 -23.23
C VAL A 189 -16.67 0.51 -22.61
N CYS A 190 -17.23 -0.06 -21.55
CA CYS A 190 -16.81 -1.35 -21.00
C CYS A 190 -17.60 -2.47 -21.69
N ARG A 191 -16.97 -3.22 -22.62
CA ARG A 191 -17.68 -4.22 -23.42
C ARG A 191 -18.20 -5.40 -22.60
N SER A 192 -17.48 -5.78 -21.55
CA SER A 192 -17.94 -6.84 -20.64
C SER A 192 -19.14 -6.41 -19.78
N GLY A 193 -19.40 -5.11 -19.68
CA GLY A 193 -20.37 -4.53 -18.74
C GLY A 193 -19.94 -4.63 -17.26
N GLN A 194 -18.75 -5.13 -16.98
CA GLN A 194 -18.24 -5.31 -15.60
C GLN A 194 -17.65 -3.98 -15.10
N THR A 195 -18.46 -3.18 -14.44
CA THR A 195 -18.10 -1.84 -13.96
C THR A 195 -18.27 -1.66 -12.45
N SER A 196 -18.72 -2.67 -11.73
CA SER A 196 -18.82 -2.63 -10.28
C SER A 196 -17.56 -3.20 -9.59
N LYS A 197 -17.27 -2.75 -8.38
CA LYS A 197 -16.13 -3.28 -7.58
C LYS A 197 -16.16 -4.80 -7.47
N ALA A 198 -17.31 -5.37 -7.17
CA ALA A 198 -17.46 -6.81 -6.99
C ALA A 198 -17.14 -7.61 -8.27
N GLN A 199 -17.59 -7.12 -9.43
CA GLN A 199 -17.31 -7.77 -10.72
C GLN A 199 -15.83 -7.66 -11.14
N CYS A 200 -15.16 -6.60 -10.71
CA CYS A 200 -13.78 -6.29 -11.08
C CYS A 200 -12.75 -6.79 -10.05
N ALA A 201 -13.19 -7.38 -8.93
CA ALA A 201 -12.34 -7.78 -7.82
C ALA A 201 -11.29 -8.82 -8.21
N THR A 202 -10.10 -8.68 -7.62
CA THR A 202 -8.97 -9.61 -7.76
C THR A 202 -8.52 -10.04 -6.37
N LEU A 203 -8.95 -11.24 -5.95
CA LEU A 203 -8.67 -11.76 -4.62
C LEU A 203 -7.17 -11.81 -4.35
N ASN A 204 -6.77 -11.41 -3.13
CA ASN A 204 -5.38 -11.34 -2.67
C ASN A 204 -4.47 -10.47 -3.56
N TRP A 205 -5.03 -9.60 -4.42
CA TRP A 205 -4.26 -8.82 -5.39
C TRP A 205 -3.40 -9.72 -6.30
N SER A 206 -3.85 -10.97 -6.56
CA SER A 206 -3.07 -12.01 -7.21
C SER A 206 -2.86 -11.72 -8.70
N THR A 207 -1.61 -11.81 -9.14
CA THR A 207 -1.21 -11.73 -10.55
C THR A 207 -1.88 -12.83 -11.38
N GLU A 208 -1.92 -14.05 -10.87
CA GLU A 208 -2.50 -15.22 -11.54
C GLU A 208 -4.02 -15.08 -11.69
N ALA A 209 -4.70 -14.57 -10.65
CA ALA A 209 -6.14 -14.34 -10.71
C ALA A 209 -6.48 -13.24 -11.75
N ALA A 210 -5.69 -12.16 -11.78
CA ALA A 210 -5.84 -11.11 -12.78
C ALA A 210 -5.59 -11.63 -14.20
N GLN A 211 -4.53 -12.42 -14.39
CA GLN A 211 -4.21 -13.04 -15.69
C GLN A 211 -5.36 -13.92 -16.17
N LYS A 212 -5.82 -14.86 -15.35
CA LYS A 212 -6.92 -15.76 -15.70
C LYS A 212 -8.20 -14.99 -16.05
N ARG A 213 -8.53 -13.94 -15.30
CA ARG A 213 -9.70 -13.11 -15.59
C ARG A 213 -9.52 -12.36 -16.91
N MET A 214 -8.32 -11.84 -17.21
CA MET A 214 -8.06 -11.17 -18.48
C MET A 214 -8.12 -12.14 -19.67
N GLU A 215 -7.59 -13.36 -19.55
CA GLU A 215 -7.71 -14.42 -20.56
C GLU A 215 -9.17 -14.76 -20.86
N ASN A 216 -10.01 -14.85 -19.82
CA ASN A 216 -11.46 -15.04 -19.97
C ASN A 216 -12.11 -13.87 -20.72
N LEU A 217 -11.75 -12.63 -20.40
CA LEU A 217 -12.26 -11.43 -21.10
C LEU A 217 -11.82 -11.40 -22.56
N ILE A 218 -10.55 -11.73 -22.84
CA ILE A 218 -10.01 -11.82 -24.20
C ILE A 218 -10.85 -12.81 -25.01
N THR A 219 -11.12 -13.99 -24.46
CA THR A 219 -11.91 -15.02 -25.15
C THR A 219 -13.36 -14.59 -25.34
N ALA A 220 -14.02 -14.11 -24.27
CA ALA A 220 -15.44 -13.77 -24.30
C ALA A 220 -15.75 -12.58 -25.21
N GLN A 221 -14.88 -11.56 -25.19
CA GLN A 221 -15.06 -10.34 -26.00
C GLN A 221 -14.34 -10.41 -27.34
N LYS A 222 -13.61 -11.50 -27.62
CA LYS A 222 -12.78 -11.71 -28.82
C LYS A 222 -11.73 -10.60 -29.00
N TYR A 223 -11.14 -10.11 -27.87
CA TYR A 223 -10.08 -9.12 -27.94
C TYR A 223 -8.83 -9.70 -28.62
N GLY A 224 -8.15 -8.89 -29.41
CA GLY A 224 -6.91 -9.29 -30.08
C GLY A 224 -6.40 -8.21 -31.02
N PRO A 225 -5.14 -8.29 -31.44
CA PRO A 225 -4.54 -7.33 -32.37
C PRO A 225 -5.31 -7.17 -33.70
N ASN A 226 -5.92 -8.26 -34.16
CA ASN A 226 -6.77 -8.32 -35.36
C ASN A 226 -8.24 -8.64 -35.02
N GLY A 227 -8.60 -8.63 -33.74
CA GLY A 227 -9.94 -8.93 -33.23
C GLY A 227 -10.70 -7.68 -32.79
N THR A 228 -11.55 -7.87 -31.79
CA THR A 228 -12.27 -6.76 -31.16
C THR A 228 -11.28 -5.81 -30.49
N LYS A 229 -11.47 -4.52 -30.72
CA LYS A 229 -10.61 -3.47 -30.17
C LYS A 229 -10.73 -3.35 -28.66
N LEU A 230 -9.58 -3.24 -27.98
CA LEU A 230 -9.42 -2.87 -26.57
C LEU A 230 -8.43 -1.71 -26.52
N ASP A 231 -8.86 -0.55 -26.01
CA ASP A 231 -8.01 0.65 -25.95
C ASP A 231 -7.30 0.78 -24.60
N ALA A 232 -7.93 0.32 -23.52
CA ALA A 232 -7.36 0.42 -22.19
C ALA A 232 -7.82 -0.69 -21.25
N VAL A 233 -7.03 -0.92 -20.20
CA VAL A 233 -7.41 -1.69 -19.01
C VAL A 233 -7.05 -0.86 -17.78
N TYR A 234 -8.07 -0.47 -17.01
CA TYR A 234 -7.84 0.06 -15.67
C TYR A 234 -7.41 -1.08 -14.76
N SER A 235 -6.24 -0.97 -14.19
CA SER A 235 -5.75 -1.85 -13.13
C SER A 235 -5.40 -1.03 -11.91
N SER A 236 -5.96 -1.41 -10.75
CA SER A 236 -5.73 -0.68 -9.51
C SER A 236 -4.29 -0.76 -9.02
N ASN A 237 -3.56 -1.86 -9.33
CA ASN A 237 -2.15 -2.00 -8.94
C ASN A 237 -1.32 -2.80 -9.93
N ASP A 238 -0.03 -2.86 -9.69
CA ASP A 238 0.97 -3.49 -10.57
C ASP A 238 0.91 -5.01 -10.55
N SER A 239 0.56 -5.66 -9.43
CA SER A 239 0.42 -7.11 -9.40
C SER A 239 -0.70 -7.56 -10.35
N CYS A 240 -1.84 -6.86 -10.35
CA CYS A 240 -2.91 -7.09 -11.30
C CYS A 240 -2.47 -6.73 -12.73
N ALA A 241 -1.81 -5.57 -12.92
CA ALA A 241 -1.33 -5.13 -14.22
C ALA A 241 -0.36 -6.13 -14.86
N ASN A 242 0.52 -6.76 -14.07
CA ASN A 242 1.43 -7.80 -14.56
C ASN A 242 0.67 -9.01 -15.09
N GLY A 243 -0.37 -9.47 -14.39
CA GLY A 243 -1.23 -10.56 -14.85
C GLY A 243 -1.97 -10.20 -16.14
N ILE A 244 -2.53 -9.00 -16.21
CA ILE A 244 -3.19 -8.46 -17.40
C ILE A 244 -2.21 -8.39 -18.57
N THR A 245 -1.00 -7.89 -18.35
CA THR A 245 0.05 -7.79 -19.36
C THR A 245 0.43 -9.17 -19.90
N ASN A 246 0.62 -10.16 -19.03
CA ASN A 246 0.91 -11.54 -19.45
C ASN A 246 -0.19 -12.11 -20.37
N ALA A 247 -1.46 -11.91 -19.99
CA ALA A 247 -2.59 -12.38 -20.81
C ALA A 247 -2.64 -11.69 -22.18
N LEU A 248 -2.41 -10.38 -22.22
CA LEU A 248 -2.41 -9.60 -23.46
C LEU A 248 -1.25 -10.00 -24.38
N VAL A 249 -0.04 -10.19 -23.83
CA VAL A 249 1.12 -10.70 -24.60
C VAL A 249 0.81 -12.10 -25.13
N GLY A 250 0.23 -12.98 -24.33
CA GLY A 250 -0.21 -14.31 -24.75
C GLY A 250 -1.24 -14.29 -25.87
N ALA A 251 -2.06 -13.24 -25.95
CA ALA A 251 -3.03 -13.01 -27.02
C ALA A 251 -2.44 -12.32 -28.27
N GLY A 252 -1.12 -12.08 -28.30
CA GLY A 252 -0.39 -11.55 -29.44
C GLY A 252 -0.29 -10.01 -29.49
N TYR A 253 -0.66 -9.31 -28.42
CA TYR A 253 -0.40 -7.86 -28.33
C TYR A 253 1.10 -7.58 -28.19
N THR A 254 1.56 -6.52 -28.79
CA THR A 254 2.96 -6.05 -28.77
C THR A 254 3.00 -4.58 -28.39
N ALA A 255 4.16 -4.03 -28.10
CA ALA A 255 4.33 -2.61 -27.77
C ALA A 255 3.74 -1.64 -28.83
N LYS A 256 3.54 -2.11 -30.08
CA LYS A 256 2.97 -1.28 -31.16
C LYS A 256 1.45 -1.10 -31.05
N ASN A 257 0.76 -2.02 -30.41
CA ASN A 257 -0.70 -2.07 -30.34
C ASN A 257 -1.22 -2.42 -28.94
N PHE A 258 -0.36 -2.28 -27.92
CA PHE A 258 -0.73 -2.60 -26.54
C PHE A 258 -1.78 -1.60 -26.03
N PRO A 259 -2.84 -2.06 -25.37
CA PRO A 259 -3.79 -1.15 -24.72
C PRO A 259 -3.12 -0.38 -23.58
N ILE A 260 -3.66 0.76 -23.23
CA ILE A 260 -3.20 1.56 -22.07
C ILE A 260 -3.53 0.79 -20.80
N VAL A 261 -2.53 0.26 -20.10
CA VAL A 261 -2.69 -0.43 -18.82
C VAL A 261 -2.20 0.48 -17.71
N THR A 262 -3.06 0.74 -16.72
CA THR A 262 -2.67 1.48 -15.50
C THR A 262 -2.12 0.55 -14.43
N GLY A 263 -1.45 1.10 -13.43
CA GLY A 263 -0.93 0.37 -12.28
C GLY A 263 -0.68 1.29 -11.09
N GLN A 264 -0.17 0.73 -10.02
CA GLN A 264 0.22 1.40 -8.79
C GLN A 264 1.30 0.56 -8.10
N ASP A 265 2.22 1.17 -7.40
CA ASP A 265 3.34 0.69 -6.59
C ASP A 265 4.70 0.76 -7.29
N CYS A 266 4.77 0.90 -8.61
CA CYS A 266 6.00 0.89 -9.41
C CYS A 266 6.87 -0.34 -9.12
N ASP A 267 6.25 -1.53 -9.09
CA ASP A 267 6.95 -2.79 -8.93
C ASP A 267 7.95 -3.01 -10.08
N LYS A 268 9.09 -3.64 -9.81
CA LYS A 268 10.15 -3.85 -10.83
C LYS A 268 9.63 -4.46 -12.14
N PRO A 269 8.80 -5.52 -12.15
CA PRO A 269 8.24 -6.05 -13.39
C PRO A 269 7.39 -5.02 -14.15
N SER A 270 6.58 -4.22 -13.44
CA SER A 270 5.75 -3.19 -14.05
C SER A 270 6.57 -2.04 -14.62
N VAL A 271 7.65 -1.62 -13.94
CA VAL A 271 8.57 -0.61 -14.49
C VAL A 271 9.25 -1.13 -15.75
N LYS A 272 9.68 -2.41 -15.78
CA LYS A 272 10.20 -3.05 -17.00
C LYS A 272 9.16 -3.07 -18.13
N ASN A 273 7.91 -3.40 -17.80
CA ASN A 273 6.80 -3.35 -18.76
C ASN A 273 6.55 -1.93 -19.28
N MET A 274 6.63 -0.90 -18.43
CA MET A 274 6.52 0.50 -18.86
C MET A 274 7.64 0.88 -19.84
N ILE A 275 8.88 0.50 -19.56
CA ILE A 275 10.03 0.74 -20.42
C ILE A 275 9.86 0.02 -21.76
N ALA A 276 9.34 -1.21 -21.73
CA ALA A 276 9.07 -2.02 -22.93
C ALA A 276 7.80 -1.61 -23.71
N GLY A 277 7.00 -0.69 -23.20
CA GLY A 277 5.74 -0.25 -23.83
C GLY A 277 4.59 -1.25 -23.66
N LEU A 278 4.63 -2.11 -22.64
CA LEU A 278 3.62 -3.11 -22.29
C LEU A 278 2.78 -2.72 -21.06
N GLN A 279 3.04 -1.58 -20.46
CA GLN A 279 2.24 -0.92 -19.45
C GLN A 279 2.41 0.58 -19.62
N ALA A 280 1.36 1.37 -19.44
CA ALA A 280 1.43 2.80 -19.75
C ALA A 280 1.91 3.63 -18.57
N MET A 281 1.48 3.31 -17.36
CA MET A 281 1.82 4.06 -16.15
C MET A 281 1.68 3.20 -14.89
N SER A 282 2.32 3.66 -13.82
CA SER A 282 2.10 3.17 -12.46
C SER A 282 2.14 4.33 -11.48
N VAL A 283 1.24 4.37 -10.51
CA VAL A 283 1.28 5.38 -9.45
C VAL A 283 2.34 4.99 -8.44
N PHE A 284 3.36 5.84 -8.30
CA PHE A 284 4.45 5.64 -7.36
C PHE A 284 4.02 6.01 -5.95
N LYS A 285 4.19 5.07 -5.04
CA LYS A 285 4.04 5.22 -3.61
C LYS A 285 5.37 4.90 -2.95
N ASP A 286 6.16 5.91 -2.61
CA ASP A 286 7.49 5.72 -2.03
C ASP A 286 7.41 5.09 -0.63
N THR A 287 7.69 3.79 -0.55
CA THR A 287 7.65 3.01 0.70
C THR A 287 8.64 3.55 1.76
N ARG A 288 9.70 4.25 1.34
CA ARG A 288 10.66 4.91 2.25
C ARG A 288 10.02 6.09 2.95
N THR A 289 9.22 6.87 2.22
CA THR A 289 8.50 8.02 2.77
C THR A 289 7.46 7.56 3.80
N LEU A 290 6.67 6.54 3.47
CA LEU A 290 5.66 6.01 4.39
C LEU A 290 6.31 5.39 5.64
N ALA A 291 7.36 4.58 5.48
CA ALA A 291 8.12 4.01 6.60
C ALA A 291 8.70 5.11 7.51
N SER A 292 9.35 6.14 6.94
CA SER A 292 9.88 7.27 7.69
C SER A 292 8.78 8.01 8.47
N GLN A 293 7.60 8.15 7.87
CA GLN A 293 6.47 8.80 8.54
C GLN A 293 5.96 7.97 9.72
N VAL A 294 5.86 6.65 9.56
CA VAL A 294 5.48 5.75 10.67
C VAL A 294 6.51 5.78 11.80
N VAL A 295 7.81 5.84 11.49
CA VAL A 295 8.85 5.99 12.52
C VAL A 295 8.64 7.27 13.34
N LYS A 296 8.29 8.40 12.71
CA LYS A 296 7.92 9.63 13.42
C LYS A 296 6.69 9.46 14.31
N MET A 297 5.69 8.70 13.83
CA MET A 297 4.49 8.41 14.63
C MET A 297 4.83 7.52 15.83
N VAL A 298 5.62 6.46 15.63
CA VAL A 298 6.13 5.58 16.71
C VAL A 298 6.92 6.39 17.75
N ASP A 299 7.80 7.28 17.30
CA ASP A 299 8.64 8.11 18.18
C ASP A 299 7.78 9.06 19.02
N ALA A 300 6.77 9.69 18.43
CA ALA A 300 5.83 10.55 19.14
C ALA A 300 5.03 9.76 20.19
N ILE A 301 4.50 8.58 19.82
CA ILE A 301 3.77 7.69 20.73
C ILE A 301 4.67 7.26 21.90
N ALA A 302 5.89 6.84 21.62
CA ALA A 302 6.83 6.39 22.65
C ALA A 302 7.21 7.51 23.64
N LYS A 303 7.21 8.76 23.18
CA LYS A 303 7.46 9.97 23.99
C LYS A 303 6.21 10.54 24.65
N GLY A 304 5.03 9.96 24.41
CA GLY A 304 3.75 10.49 24.90
C GLY A 304 3.34 11.83 24.27
N THR A 305 3.85 12.14 23.08
CA THR A 305 3.49 13.36 22.33
C THR A 305 2.52 13.03 21.19
N GLN A 306 1.90 14.06 20.59
CA GLN A 306 0.96 13.89 19.49
C GLN A 306 1.71 13.45 18.21
N PRO A 307 1.34 12.30 17.63
CA PRO A 307 1.88 11.89 16.32
C PRO A 307 1.51 12.88 15.21
N PRO A 308 2.35 13.00 14.17
CA PRO A 308 1.99 13.77 12.98
C PRO A 308 0.79 13.14 12.28
N ILE A 309 -0.22 13.94 11.99
CA ILE A 309 -1.44 13.60 11.26
C ILE A 309 -1.83 14.76 10.36
N ASN A 310 -2.37 14.49 9.18
CA ASN A 310 -2.86 15.50 8.23
C ASN A 310 -4.29 15.26 7.75
N ASP A 311 -4.92 14.15 8.17
CA ASP A 311 -6.33 13.87 7.90
C ASP A 311 -7.06 13.40 9.18
N LYS A 312 -8.27 13.97 9.41
CA LYS A 312 -9.16 13.66 10.54
C LYS A 312 -10.60 13.51 10.10
N LYS A 313 -10.85 13.22 8.81
CA LYS A 313 -12.21 13.26 8.25
C LYS A 313 -12.51 12.08 7.32
N THR A 314 -11.51 11.54 6.62
CA THR A 314 -11.72 10.66 5.47
C THR A 314 -11.91 9.21 5.85
N TYR A 315 -11.16 8.72 6.85
CA TYR A 315 -11.05 7.29 7.10
C TYR A 315 -11.85 6.86 8.33
N ASP A 316 -13.12 6.51 8.08
CA ASP A 316 -13.98 5.86 9.08
C ASP A 316 -13.76 4.35 9.01
N ASN A 317 -13.43 3.74 10.14
CA ASN A 317 -13.21 2.29 10.22
C ASN A 317 -14.42 1.51 10.76
N GLY A 318 -15.60 2.15 10.85
CA GLY A 318 -16.82 1.56 11.40
C GLY A 318 -16.97 1.74 12.92
N THR A 319 -15.94 2.23 13.61
CA THR A 319 -16.02 2.63 15.04
C THR A 319 -15.81 4.14 15.21
N GLY A 320 -15.45 4.82 14.13
CA GLY A 320 -15.23 6.26 14.07
C GLY A 320 -14.10 6.63 13.13
N ILE A 321 -13.87 7.93 13.01
CA ILE A 321 -12.79 8.49 12.18
C ILE A 321 -11.43 8.21 12.83
N ILE A 322 -10.53 7.57 12.11
CA ILE A 322 -9.16 7.29 12.55
C ILE A 322 -8.25 8.43 12.12
N PRO A 323 -7.58 9.13 13.06
CA PRO A 323 -6.60 10.16 12.73
C PRO A 323 -5.49 9.57 11.84
N SER A 324 -5.28 10.16 10.67
CA SER A 324 -4.46 9.57 9.61
C SER A 324 -3.35 10.49 9.14
N PHE A 325 -2.26 9.88 8.67
CA PHE A 325 -1.26 10.58 7.88
C PHE A 325 -1.26 10.01 6.46
N LEU A 326 -1.52 10.89 5.50
CA LEU A 326 -1.59 10.56 4.08
C LEU A 326 -0.31 11.10 3.39
N CYS A 327 0.49 10.18 2.85
CA CYS A 327 1.60 10.51 1.97
C CYS A 327 1.06 10.81 0.56
N GLU A 328 1.80 11.64 -0.16
CA GLU A 328 1.43 12.06 -1.51
C GLU A 328 1.82 11.00 -2.54
N PRO A 329 0.88 10.48 -3.34
CA PRO A 329 1.19 9.61 -4.47
C PRO A 329 1.57 10.43 -5.71
N VAL A 330 2.46 9.89 -6.55
CA VAL A 330 2.92 10.54 -7.80
C VAL A 330 2.81 9.54 -8.94
N TYR A 331 2.32 9.93 -10.13
CA TYR A 331 2.34 9.01 -11.25
C TYR A 331 3.73 8.86 -11.86
N GLY A 332 4.05 7.64 -12.30
CA GLY A 332 5.22 7.31 -13.09
C GLY A 332 4.81 6.74 -14.45
N ASP A 333 5.54 7.09 -15.50
CA ASP A 333 5.45 6.49 -16.81
C ASP A 333 6.83 6.40 -17.48
N LYS A 334 6.87 5.97 -18.74
CA LYS A 334 8.14 5.85 -19.48
C LYS A 334 8.93 7.16 -19.61
N ASP A 335 8.27 8.30 -19.49
CA ASP A 335 8.89 9.61 -19.72
C ASP A 335 9.55 10.15 -18.43
N ASN A 336 9.05 9.77 -17.23
CA ASN A 336 9.54 10.27 -15.96
C ASN A 336 10.14 9.22 -15.01
N TYR A 337 10.05 7.91 -15.31
CA TYR A 337 10.52 6.86 -14.39
C TYR A 337 11.97 7.00 -13.96
N LYS A 338 12.85 7.55 -14.83
CA LYS A 338 14.26 7.74 -14.50
C LYS A 338 14.43 8.71 -13.33
N ALA A 339 13.86 9.90 -13.45
CA ALA A 339 13.89 10.90 -12.38
C ALA A 339 13.20 10.38 -11.11
N LEU A 340 12.04 9.72 -11.28
CA LEU A 340 11.20 9.27 -10.18
C LEU A 340 11.81 8.10 -9.40
N LEU A 341 12.41 7.13 -10.09
CA LEU A 341 12.82 5.86 -9.48
C LEU A 341 14.35 5.66 -9.43
N LEU A 342 15.09 6.09 -10.45
CA LEU A 342 16.56 5.91 -10.49
C LEU A 342 17.29 7.06 -9.81
N ASP A 343 17.04 8.30 -10.23
CA ASP A 343 17.73 9.48 -9.69
C ASP A 343 17.38 9.70 -8.21
N SER A 344 16.16 9.31 -7.79
CA SER A 344 15.74 9.31 -6.39
C SER A 344 16.44 8.23 -5.53
N GLY A 345 17.14 7.28 -6.17
CA GLY A 345 17.74 6.12 -5.50
C GLY A 345 16.73 5.10 -4.97
N TYR A 346 15.50 5.06 -5.49
CA TYR A 346 14.52 4.03 -5.13
C TYR A 346 14.90 2.68 -5.74
N TYR A 347 15.29 2.69 -7.01
CA TYR A 347 15.88 1.55 -7.72
C TYR A 347 17.26 1.92 -8.27
N THR A 348 18.07 0.90 -8.49
CA THR A 348 19.30 0.98 -9.29
C THR A 348 19.01 0.62 -10.75
N ALA A 349 19.90 1.01 -11.68
CA ALA A 349 19.76 0.59 -13.08
C ALA A 349 19.77 -0.94 -13.24
N ALA A 350 20.53 -1.66 -12.40
CA ALA A 350 20.56 -3.12 -12.39
C ALA A 350 19.22 -3.76 -11.97
N ASP A 351 18.42 -3.08 -11.15
CA ASP A 351 17.09 -3.57 -10.77
C ASP A 351 16.10 -3.61 -11.93
N LEU A 352 16.36 -2.80 -12.97
CA LEU A 352 15.47 -2.60 -14.11
C LEU A 352 16.00 -3.18 -15.45
N GLN A 353 17.12 -3.91 -15.40
CA GLN A 353 17.66 -4.69 -16.52
C GLN A 353 16.99 -6.03 -16.73
#